data_b71a27157c8c2c31855feb223b16ac61
#
_entry.id   b71a27157c8c2c31855feb223b16ac61
#
_cell.length_a   1.000
_cell.length_b   1.000
_cell.length_c   1.000
_cell.angle_alpha   90.00
_cell.angle_beta   90.00
_cell.angle_gamma   90.00
#
_symmetry.space_group_name_H-M   'P 1'
#
loop_
_entity.id
_entity.type
_entity.pdbx_description
1 polymer ?
#
loop_
_entity_poly.entity_id
_entity_poly.type
_entity_poly.pdbx_seq_one_letter_code
_entity_poly.pdbx_strand_id
1 'polypeptide(L)'
;MWQRLQTLYLCIATGLVAALFFSVKAFTLGEGGMHASELTYSQNVVYLVLLIVISLLQLLAIFTYDKRVFQMRTAVLSAILMVALQVLLVMDYFTAADGQVFKFTAVFPLVAAILNALAARFILRDQLLVESVTHLRSRKKNHKK
;
A
#
# COMPACT_ATOMS: atom_id res chain seq x y z
N MET A 1 18.65 -9.49 -9.41
CA MET A 1 18.16 -8.20 -9.93
C MET A 1 16.69 -7.93 -9.54
N TRP A 2 15.81 -8.91 -9.54
CA TRP A 2 14.37 -8.75 -9.23
C TRP A 2 14.08 -8.28 -7.80
N GLN A 3 14.88 -8.65 -6.81
CA GLN A 3 14.71 -8.20 -5.40
C GLN A 3 14.78 -6.68 -5.24
N ARG A 4 15.59 -6.00 -6.05
CA ARG A 4 15.71 -4.53 -6.02
C ARG A 4 14.42 -3.84 -6.50
N LEU A 5 13.74 -4.41 -7.51
CA LEU A 5 12.47 -3.88 -8.01
C LEU A 5 11.34 -4.04 -7.00
N GLN A 6 11.28 -5.16 -6.28
CA GLN A 6 10.30 -5.41 -5.22
C GLN A 6 10.41 -4.38 -4.10
N THR A 7 11.63 -4.16 -3.61
CA THR A 7 11.91 -3.15 -2.57
C THR A 7 11.60 -1.74 -3.06
N LEU A 8 11.89 -1.44 -4.33
CA LEU A 8 11.57 -0.14 -4.92
C LEU A 8 10.06 0.12 -4.94
N TYR A 9 9.24 -0.84 -5.35
CA TYR A 9 7.77 -0.70 -5.32
C TYR A 9 7.26 -0.50 -3.90
N LEU A 10 7.77 -1.26 -2.91
CA LEU A 10 7.41 -1.09 -1.51
C LEU A 10 7.83 0.28 -0.97
N CYS A 11 9.02 0.76 -1.31
CA CYS A 11 9.49 2.09 -0.90
C CYS A 11 8.63 3.22 -1.49
N ILE A 12 8.26 3.13 -2.77
CA ILE A 12 7.38 4.13 -3.40
C ILE A 12 6.00 4.11 -2.74
N ALA A 13 5.43 2.92 -2.50
CA ALA A 13 4.15 2.78 -1.83
C ALA A 13 4.20 3.37 -0.40
N THR A 14 5.27 3.12 0.35
CA THR A 14 5.49 3.70 1.68
C THR A 14 5.59 5.22 1.63
N GLY A 15 6.30 5.76 0.63
CA GLY A 15 6.39 7.21 0.40
C GLY A 15 5.03 7.85 0.13
N LEU A 16 4.18 7.20 -0.68
CA LEU A 16 2.82 7.66 -0.95
C LEU A 16 1.95 7.66 0.32
N VAL A 17 2.04 6.61 1.14
CA VAL A 17 1.31 6.55 2.42
C VAL A 17 1.83 7.60 3.39
N ALA A 18 3.14 7.81 3.49
CA ALA A 18 3.72 8.86 4.32
C ALA A 18 3.25 10.24 3.88
N ALA A 19 3.15 10.49 2.57
CA ALA A 19 2.62 11.74 2.04
C ALA A 19 1.16 11.99 2.45
N LEU A 20 0.35 10.93 2.63
CA LEU A 20 -1.04 11.06 3.08
C LEU A 20 -1.17 11.61 4.51
N PHE A 21 -0.22 11.33 5.40
CA PHE A 21 -0.23 11.88 6.76
C PHE A 21 -0.20 13.42 6.78
N PHE A 22 0.48 14.02 5.81
CA PHE A 22 0.65 15.47 5.69
C PHE A 22 -0.28 16.09 4.65
N SER A 23 -1.09 15.28 3.97
CA SER A 23 -1.95 15.75 2.90
C SER A 23 -3.33 16.14 3.41
N VAL A 24 -3.90 17.13 2.73
CA VAL A 24 -5.31 17.52 2.90
C VAL A 24 -6.17 16.59 2.03
N LYS A 25 -7.20 16.00 2.62
CA LYS A 25 -8.15 15.10 1.97
C LYS A 25 -9.11 15.86 1.06
N ALA A 26 -9.74 16.89 1.61
CA ALA A 26 -10.72 17.72 0.96
C ALA A 26 -10.71 19.13 1.57
N PHE A 27 -11.29 20.08 0.88
CA PHE A 27 -11.55 21.42 1.41
C PHE A 27 -12.98 21.82 1.10
N THR A 28 -13.59 22.59 1.99
CA THR A 28 -14.90 23.20 1.76
C THR A 28 -14.71 24.56 1.11
N LEU A 29 -15.51 24.84 0.06
CA LEU A 29 -15.57 26.16 -0.55
C LEU A 29 -16.55 27.01 0.26
N GLY A 30 -16.06 28.12 0.80
CA GLY A 30 -16.90 29.15 1.39
C GLY A 30 -17.55 30.08 0.35
N GLU A 31 -18.44 30.97 0.80
CA GLU A 31 -19.01 32.02 -0.05
C GLU A 31 -17.87 32.86 -0.65
N GLY A 32 -17.86 32.94 -1.99
CA GLY A 32 -16.81 33.65 -2.74
C GLY A 32 -15.67 32.77 -3.26
N GLY A 33 -15.72 31.42 -3.11
CA GLY A 33 -14.74 30.49 -3.67
C GLY A 33 -13.43 30.42 -2.89
N MET A 34 -13.36 31.02 -1.70
CA MET A 34 -12.21 30.89 -0.79
C MET A 34 -12.30 29.57 0.00
N HIS A 35 -11.14 28.99 0.32
CA HIS A 35 -11.08 27.79 1.16
C HIS A 35 -11.55 28.11 2.58
N ALA A 36 -12.73 27.59 2.97
CA ALA A 36 -13.30 27.85 4.29
C ALA A 36 -12.70 26.94 5.38
N SER A 37 -12.49 25.66 5.06
CA SER A 37 -11.83 24.73 5.97
C SER A 37 -11.10 23.62 5.21
N GLU A 38 -9.98 23.18 5.73
CA GLU A 38 -9.20 22.06 5.21
C GLU A 38 -9.47 20.81 6.05
N LEU A 39 -9.84 19.72 5.39
CA LEU A 39 -10.05 18.42 6.00
C LEU A 39 -8.83 17.56 5.77
N THR A 40 -8.06 17.31 6.82
CA THR A 40 -6.86 16.47 6.78
C THR A 40 -7.22 15.01 7.11
N TYR A 41 -6.48 14.05 6.59
CA TYR A 41 -6.66 12.63 6.92
C TYR A 41 -6.49 12.36 8.42
N SER A 42 -5.64 13.09 9.10
CA SER A 42 -5.35 12.94 10.53
C SER A 42 -6.46 13.40 11.46
N GLN A 43 -7.42 14.20 10.99
CA GLN A 43 -8.54 14.69 11.82
C GLN A 43 -9.57 13.59 12.11
N ASN A 44 -9.70 12.62 11.22
CA ASN A 44 -10.60 11.49 11.41
C ASN A 44 -9.83 10.30 11.99
N VAL A 45 -10.21 9.85 13.18
CA VAL A 45 -9.55 8.76 13.90
C VAL A 45 -9.49 7.47 13.07
N VAL A 46 -10.52 7.18 12.28
CA VAL A 46 -10.56 5.97 11.43
C VAL A 46 -9.47 5.99 10.38
N TYR A 47 -9.30 7.12 9.68
CA TYR A 47 -8.24 7.29 8.68
C TYR A 47 -6.86 7.26 9.31
N LEU A 48 -6.70 7.92 10.46
CA LEU A 48 -5.43 7.97 11.18
C LEU A 48 -4.99 6.56 11.62
N VAL A 49 -5.88 5.79 12.22
CA VAL A 49 -5.59 4.41 12.65
C VAL A 49 -5.24 3.53 11.45
N LEU A 50 -6.01 3.60 10.37
CA LEU A 50 -5.71 2.84 9.14
C LEU A 50 -4.35 3.21 8.56
N LEU A 51 -4.03 4.50 8.46
CA LEU A 51 -2.73 4.96 7.95
C LEU A 51 -1.57 4.48 8.81
N ILE A 52 -1.71 4.50 10.15
CA ILE A 52 -0.69 3.98 11.07
C ILE A 52 -0.50 2.48 10.85
N VAL A 53 -1.57 1.69 10.82
CA VAL A 53 -1.49 0.24 10.61
C VAL A 53 -0.87 -0.09 9.25
N ILE A 54 -1.28 0.59 8.18
CA ILE A 54 -0.74 0.41 6.83
C ILE A 54 0.76 0.73 6.81
N SER A 55 1.18 1.84 7.41
CA SER A 55 2.60 2.24 7.44
C SER A 55 3.46 1.26 8.22
N LEU A 56 2.97 0.73 9.36
CA LEU A 56 3.66 -0.31 10.12
C LEU A 56 3.81 -1.59 9.30
N LEU A 57 2.76 -2.05 8.61
CA LEU A 57 2.83 -3.23 7.75
C LEU A 57 3.81 -3.04 6.59
N GLN A 58 3.88 -1.86 6.00
CA GLN A 58 4.84 -1.57 4.93
C GLN A 58 6.27 -1.55 5.43
N LEU A 59 6.54 -0.94 6.59
CA LEU A 59 7.85 -0.99 7.22
C LEU A 59 8.24 -2.44 7.54
N LEU A 60 7.33 -3.23 8.11
CA LEU A 60 7.56 -4.66 8.34
C LEU A 60 7.88 -5.40 7.05
N ALA A 61 7.17 -5.12 5.95
CA ALA A 61 7.44 -5.73 4.65
C ALA A 61 8.83 -5.36 4.11
N ILE A 62 9.30 -4.13 4.33
CA ILE A 62 10.62 -3.69 3.91
C ILE A 62 11.72 -4.35 4.76
N PHE A 63 11.56 -4.36 6.10
CA PHE A 63 12.58 -4.92 7.00
C PHE A 63 12.65 -6.44 6.97
N THR A 64 11.58 -7.13 6.57
CA THR A 64 11.52 -8.60 6.55
C THR A 64 11.93 -9.19 5.20
N TYR A 65 12.88 -8.56 4.51
CA TYR A 65 13.35 -9.00 3.18
C TYR A 65 13.95 -10.43 3.18
N ASP A 66 14.47 -10.91 4.30
CA ASP A 66 15.03 -12.28 4.44
C ASP A 66 13.95 -13.37 4.43
N LYS A 67 12.74 -13.06 4.94
CA LYS A 67 11.62 -13.99 5.04
C LYS A 67 10.59 -13.70 3.95
N ARG A 68 10.86 -14.13 2.73
CA ARG A 68 10.06 -13.84 1.52
C ARG A 68 8.57 -14.13 1.68
N VAL A 69 8.21 -15.26 2.29
CA VAL A 69 6.79 -15.62 2.52
C VAL A 69 6.10 -14.62 3.45
N PHE A 70 6.78 -14.22 4.51
CA PHE A 70 6.25 -13.23 5.44
C PHE A 70 6.13 -11.86 4.79
N GLN A 71 7.15 -11.43 4.05
CA GLN A 71 7.15 -10.19 3.28
C GLN A 71 5.98 -10.13 2.29
N MET A 72 5.72 -11.23 1.57
CA MET A 72 4.59 -11.31 0.65
C MET A 72 3.25 -11.15 1.37
N ARG A 73 3.07 -11.86 2.51
CA ARG A 73 1.82 -11.79 3.28
C ARG A 73 1.57 -10.38 3.82
N THR A 74 2.58 -9.72 4.35
CA THR A 74 2.46 -8.35 4.86
C THR A 74 2.18 -7.35 3.75
N ALA A 75 2.79 -7.50 2.57
CA ALA A 75 2.53 -6.66 1.42
C ALA A 75 1.09 -6.83 0.89
N VAL A 76 0.57 -8.06 0.82
CA VAL A 76 -0.83 -8.33 0.44
C VAL A 76 -1.79 -7.74 1.46
N LEU A 77 -1.54 -7.94 2.75
CA LEU A 77 -2.39 -7.39 3.82
C LEU A 77 -2.43 -5.86 3.76
N SER A 78 -1.29 -5.22 3.59
CA SER A 78 -1.18 -3.78 3.39
C SER A 78 -1.97 -3.31 2.16
N ALA A 79 -1.90 -4.03 1.03
CA ALA A 79 -2.68 -3.71 -0.16
C ALA A 79 -4.19 -3.78 0.09
N ILE A 80 -4.66 -4.80 0.81
CA ILE A 80 -6.07 -4.95 1.16
C ILE A 80 -6.55 -3.78 2.04
N LEU A 81 -5.75 -3.38 3.04
CA LEU A 81 -6.09 -2.24 3.90
C LEU A 81 -6.10 -0.92 3.13
N MET A 82 -5.22 -0.75 2.14
CA MET A 82 -5.24 0.43 1.26
C MET A 82 -6.50 0.47 0.38
N VAL A 83 -6.95 -0.68 -0.12
CA VAL A 83 -8.23 -0.77 -0.83
C VAL A 83 -9.39 -0.42 0.11
N ALA A 84 -9.38 -0.91 1.35
CA ALA A 84 -10.39 -0.55 2.35
C ALA A 84 -10.40 0.97 2.62
N LEU A 85 -9.24 1.58 2.78
CA LEU A 85 -9.11 3.04 2.93
C LEU A 85 -9.65 3.78 1.71
N GLN A 86 -9.40 3.27 0.50
CA GLN A 86 -9.93 3.85 -0.74
C GLN A 86 -11.46 3.76 -0.80
N VAL A 87 -12.04 2.63 -0.36
CA VAL A 87 -13.50 2.47 -0.28
C VAL A 87 -14.12 3.47 0.69
N LEU A 88 -13.51 3.69 1.86
CA LEU A 88 -13.96 4.71 2.81
C LEU A 88 -13.91 6.12 2.19
N LEU A 89 -12.86 6.45 1.43
CA LEU A 89 -12.76 7.73 0.73
C LEU A 89 -13.85 7.90 -0.32
N VAL A 90 -14.20 6.84 -1.03
CA VAL A 90 -15.29 6.84 -2.01
C VAL A 90 -16.64 7.03 -1.29
N MET A 91 -16.86 6.35 -0.16
CA MET A 91 -18.07 6.55 0.65
C MET A 91 -18.19 7.99 1.14
N ASP A 92 -17.08 8.55 1.66
CA ASP A 92 -17.06 9.95 2.08
C ASP A 92 -17.35 10.93 0.90
N TYR A 93 -16.89 10.59 -0.31
CA TYR A 93 -17.18 11.39 -1.49
C TYR A 93 -18.68 11.43 -1.81
N PHE A 94 -19.37 10.29 -1.71
CA PHE A 94 -20.82 10.21 -1.95
C PHE A 94 -21.67 10.81 -0.82
N THR A 95 -21.14 10.89 0.38
CA THR A 95 -21.82 11.48 1.55
C THR A 95 -21.36 12.92 1.84
N ALA A 96 -20.45 13.44 1.02
CA ALA A 96 -19.90 14.79 1.17
C ALA A 96 -21.01 15.84 1.06
N ALA A 97 -20.96 16.85 1.92
CA ALA A 97 -21.86 18.00 1.84
C ALA A 97 -21.56 18.84 0.59
N ASP A 98 -22.57 19.58 0.12
CA ASP A 98 -22.42 20.48 -1.01
C ASP A 98 -21.28 21.46 -0.78
N GLY A 99 -20.41 21.61 -1.78
CA GLY A 99 -19.24 22.50 -1.72
C GLY A 99 -17.95 21.87 -1.21
N GLN A 100 -17.92 20.56 -0.92
CA GLN A 100 -16.66 19.84 -0.64
C GLN A 100 -15.96 19.43 -1.94
N VAL A 101 -14.67 19.81 -2.06
CA VAL A 101 -13.81 19.43 -3.19
C VAL A 101 -12.69 18.54 -2.69
N PHE A 102 -12.60 17.32 -3.24
CA PHE A 102 -11.55 16.36 -2.91
C PHE A 102 -10.26 16.66 -3.67
N LYS A 103 -9.13 16.58 -2.98
CA LYS A 103 -7.82 16.74 -3.61
C LYS A 103 -7.39 15.47 -4.37
N PHE A 104 -6.49 15.64 -5.31
CA PHE A 104 -5.86 14.55 -6.06
C PHE A 104 -5.19 13.48 -5.16
N THR A 105 -4.80 13.86 -3.95
CA THR A 105 -4.23 12.95 -2.94
C THR A 105 -5.17 11.80 -2.56
N ALA A 106 -6.49 11.94 -2.80
CA ALA A 106 -7.47 10.88 -2.60
C ALA A 106 -7.23 9.64 -3.50
N VAL A 107 -6.45 9.76 -4.56
CA VAL A 107 -6.07 8.65 -5.47
C VAL A 107 -4.82 7.90 -4.96
N PHE A 108 -4.03 8.47 -4.07
CA PHE A 108 -2.78 7.88 -3.60
C PHE A 108 -2.94 6.48 -2.98
N PRO A 109 -3.97 6.19 -2.16
CA PRO A 109 -4.15 4.84 -1.62
C PRO A 109 -4.36 3.79 -2.71
N LEU A 110 -5.06 4.14 -3.79
CA LEU A 110 -5.29 3.23 -4.92
C LEU A 110 -3.98 2.91 -5.64
N VAL A 111 -3.17 3.93 -5.93
CA VAL A 111 -1.86 3.76 -6.57
C VAL A 111 -0.93 2.92 -5.67
N ALA A 112 -0.89 3.22 -4.38
CA ALA A 112 -0.09 2.47 -3.41
C ALA A 112 -0.57 1.01 -3.28
N ALA A 113 -1.88 0.74 -3.33
CA ALA A 113 -2.43 -0.62 -3.34
C ALA A 113 -1.96 -1.42 -4.57
N ILE A 114 -1.99 -0.81 -5.75
CA ILE A 114 -1.51 -1.44 -6.99
C ILE A 114 -0.02 -1.75 -6.89
N LEU A 115 0.80 -0.82 -6.41
CA LEU A 115 2.24 -1.02 -6.23
C LEU A 115 2.54 -2.16 -5.26
N ASN A 116 1.82 -2.25 -4.14
CA ASN A 116 1.96 -3.34 -3.18
C ASN A 116 1.53 -4.69 -3.76
N ALA A 117 0.46 -4.73 -4.53
CA ALA A 117 0.00 -5.94 -5.21
C ALA A 117 1.04 -6.42 -6.24
N LEU A 118 1.64 -5.50 -7.01
CA LEU A 118 2.73 -5.80 -7.93
C LEU A 118 3.96 -6.32 -7.20
N ALA A 119 4.37 -5.67 -6.09
CA ALA A 119 5.47 -6.13 -5.26
C ALA A 119 5.23 -7.55 -4.76
N ALA A 120 4.05 -7.84 -4.20
CA ALA A 120 3.68 -9.17 -3.72
C ALA A 120 3.73 -10.22 -4.84
N ARG A 121 3.26 -9.88 -6.05
CA ARG A 121 3.31 -10.77 -7.22
C ARG A 121 4.75 -11.08 -7.65
N PHE A 122 5.64 -10.10 -7.61
CA PHE A 122 7.06 -10.32 -7.93
C PHE A 122 7.75 -11.18 -6.87
N ILE A 123 7.46 -10.95 -5.58
CA ILE A 123 7.97 -11.78 -4.49
C ILE A 123 7.54 -13.23 -4.66
N LEU A 124 6.25 -13.47 -4.99
CA LEU A 124 5.72 -14.81 -5.23
C LEU A 124 6.43 -15.52 -6.39
N ARG A 125 6.61 -14.82 -7.52
CA ARG A 125 7.31 -15.38 -8.69
C ARG A 125 8.76 -15.77 -8.36
N ASP A 126 9.46 -14.92 -7.62
CA ASP A 126 10.84 -15.17 -7.21
C ASP A 126 10.93 -16.39 -6.27
N GLN A 127 9.96 -16.55 -5.36
CA GLN A 127 9.87 -17.71 -4.48
C GLN A 127 9.64 -19.00 -5.26
N LEU A 128 8.70 -19.02 -6.21
CA LEU A 128 8.39 -20.20 -7.03
C LEU A 128 9.60 -20.63 -7.88
N LEU A 129 10.39 -19.68 -8.40
CA LEU A 129 11.61 -19.97 -9.14
C LEU A 129 12.66 -20.65 -8.25
N VAL A 130 12.87 -20.16 -7.04
CA VAL A 130 13.83 -20.75 -6.08
C VAL A 130 13.39 -22.16 -5.68
N GLU A 131 12.10 -22.36 -5.43
CA GLU A 131 11.54 -23.65 -5.04
C GLU A 131 11.68 -24.69 -6.17
N SER A 132 11.42 -24.31 -7.42
CA SER A 132 11.57 -25.18 -8.60
C SER A 132 13.01 -25.65 -8.78
N VAL A 133 13.98 -24.76 -8.62
CA VAL A 133 15.43 -25.12 -8.71
C VAL A 133 15.85 -26.07 -7.59
N THR A 134 15.33 -25.86 -6.39
CA THR A 134 15.63 -26.72 -5.22
C THR A 134 15.07 -28.14 -5.44
N HIS A 135 13.86 -28.26 -5.98
CA HIS A 135 13.23 -29.54 -6.32
C HIS A 135 14.02 -30.32 -7.37
N LEU A 136 14.49 -29.65 -8.42
CA LEU A 136 15.30 -30.28 -9.47
C LEU A 136 16.65 -30.77 -8.93
N ARG A 137 17.27 -30.01 -8.03
CA ARG A 137 18.53 -30.40 -7.39
C ARG A 137 18.39 -31.62 -6.46
N SER A 138 17.29 -31.71 -5.73
CA SER A 138 16.95 -32.86 -4.89
C SER A 138 16.76 -34.14 -5.72
N ARG A 139 16.03 -34.04 -6.83
CA ARG A 139 15.77 -35.17 -7.75
C ARG A 139 17.05 -35.72 -8.37
N LYS A 140 17.99 -34.83 -8.76
CA LYS A 140 19.29 -35.21 -9.33
C LYS A 140 20.20 -35.91 -8.31
N LYS A 141 20.06 -35.62 -7.00
CA LYS A 141 20.83 -36.25 -5.93
C LYS A 141 20.34 -37.68 -5.63
N ASN A 142 19.04 -37.94 -5.77
CA ASN A 142 18.44 -39.26 -5.57
C ASN A 142 18.71 -40.22 -6.73
N HIS A 143 18.94 -39.73 -7.95
CA HIS A 143 19.32 -40.57 -9.10
C HIS A 143 20.79 -41.00 -9.12
N LYS A 144 21.64 -40.46 -8.23
CA LYS A 144 23.08 -40.79 -8.12
C LYS A 144 23.39 -41.76 -6.99
N LYS A 145 22.39 -42.23 -6.23
CA LYS A 145 22.47 -43.31 -5.29
C LYS A 145 21.84 -44.57 -5.88
#